data_51fb7b3716dd66f6cd37ae5f6261fddf
#
_entry.id   51fb7b3716dd66f6cd37ae5f6261fddf
#
_cell.length_a   1.000
_cell.length_b   1.000
_cell.length_c   1.000
_cell.angle_alpha   90.00
_cell.angle_beta   90.00
_cell.angle_gamma   90.00
#
_symmetry.space_group_name_H-M   'P 1'
#
loop_
_entity.id
_entity.type
_entity.pdbx_description
1 polymer ?
#
loop_
_entity_poly.entity_id
_entity_poly.type
_entity_poly.pdbx_seq_one_letter_code
_entity_poly.pdbx_strand_id
1 'polypeptide(L)'
;VPVGLPAAGDPLAALRAVVEELHSEPLPGLPPLTGGMVGYLGYDAVRRMERLPELATDDLRLPELVMLLATDLAAVDHHEGTVTLIANAINWDASDERVDDAYDDAVARLDRMTTQLTAPAPATVAAYQPVEPRFTRRRAPAEHHAAVEAAKEQIRAGEAFQVVVSQRFEAECEADPLDVYRVLRATNPSPYMYL
;
A
#
# COMPACT_ATOMS: atom_id res chain seq x y z
N VAL A 1 7.30 -12.80 -12.20
CA VAL A 1 5.91 -12.99 -12.64
C VAL A 1 5.76 -14.48 -12.86
N PRO A 2 4.75 -15.13 -12.27
CA PRO A 2 4.45 -16.54 -12.52
C PRO A 2 4.35 -16.87 -14.01
N VAL A 3 4.70 -18.09 -14.39
CA VAL A 3 4.65 -18.52 -15.79
C VAL A 3 3.20 -18.44 -16.30
N GLY A 4 3.01 -17.77 -17.45
CA GLY A 4 1.69 -17.62 -18.07
C GLY A 4 0.92 -16.35 -17.70
N LEU A 5 1.40 -15.55 -16.73
CA LEU A 5 0.74 -14.27 -16.42
C LEU A 5 1.18 -13.17 -17.39
N PRO A 6 0.27 -12.25 -17.77
CA PRO A 6 0.59 -11.18 -18.70
C PRO A 6 1.64 -10.24 -18.13
N ALA A 7 2.77 -10.12 -18.82
CA ALA A 7 3.87 -9.21 -18.46
C ALA A 7 3.78 -7.85 -19.18
N ALA A 8 2.79 -7.69 -20.06
CA ALA A 8 2.57 -6.48 -20.86
C ALA A 8 1.08 -6.26 -21.09
N GLY A 9 0.68 -5.03 -21.39
CA GLY A 9 -0.70 -4.66 -21.66
C GLY A 9 -1.34 -3.85 -20.52
N ASP A 10 -2.62 -4.04 -20.27
CA ASP A 10 -3.35 -3.33 -19.21
C ASP A 10 -2.93 -3.84 -17.82
N PRO A 11 -2.35 -2.99 -16.95
CA PRO A 11 -1.90 -3.40 -15.62
C PRO A 11 -3.04 -3.86 -14.70
N LEU A 12 -4.27 -3.38 -14.89
CA LEU A 12 -5.42 -3.84 -14.12
C LEU A 12 -5.84 -5.26 -14.53
N ALA A 13 -5.77 -5.57 -15.84
CA ALA A 13 -5.99 -6.92 -16.32
C ALA A 13 -4.91 -7.89 -15.83
N ALA A 14 -3.65 -7.45 -15.81
CA ALA A 14 -2.55 -8.23 -15.27
C ALA A 14 -2.72 -8.50 -13.76
N LEU A 15 -3.10 -7.48 -12.99
CA LEU A 15 -3.38 -7.64 -11.56
C LEU A 15 -4.53 -8.62 -11.32
N ARG A 16 -5.62 -8.51 -12.08
CA ARG A 16 -6.76 -9.43 -12.00
C ARG A 16 -6.33 -10.87 -12.25
N ALA A 17 -5.57 -11.11 -13.31
CA ALA A 17 -5.10 -12.44 -13.66
C ALA A 17 -4.22 -13.05 -12.55
N VAL A 18 -3.36 -12.24 -11.91
CA VAL A 18 -2.54 -12.71 -10.77
C VAL A 18 -3.43 -13.09 -9.59
N VAL A 19 -4.42 -12.27 -9.26
CA VAL A 19 -5.32 -12.52 -8.12
C VAL A 19 -6.18 -13.75 -8.37
N GLU A 20 -6.68 -13.93 -9.59
CA GLU A 20 -7.49 -15.10 -9.97
C GLU A 20 -6.66 -16.39 -9.93
N GLU A 21 -5.44 -16.37 -10.46
CA GLU A 21 -4.55 -17.54 -10.49
C GLU A 21 -4.09 -17.99 -9.10
N LEU A 22 -3.83 -17.03 -8.20
CA LEU A 22 -3.34 -17.31 -6.85
C LEU A 22 -4.46 -17.36 -5.80
N HIS A 23 -5.73 -17.35 -6.24
CA HIS A 23 -6.86 -17.44 -5.32
C HIS A 23 -6.89 -18.80 -4.61
N SER A 24 -7.12 -18.77 -3.31
CA SER A 24 -7.38 -19.96 -2.51
C SER A 24 -8.55 -19.70 -1.54
N GLU A 25 -9.28 -20.77 -1.20
CA GLU A 25 -10.36 -20.67 -0.22
C GLU A 25 -9.82 -20.30 1.17
N PRO A 26 -10.52 -19.40 1.89
CA PRO A 26 -10.12 -19.03 3.24
C PRO A 26 -10.12 -20.22 4.20
N LEU A 27 -9.06 -20.38 4.98
CA LEU A 27 -8.99 -21.39 6.02
C LEU A 27 -9.58 -20.86 7.33
N PRO A 28 -10.43 -21.64 8.03
CA PRO A 28 -11.00 -21.23 9.31
C PRO A 28 -9.93 -20.95 10.37
N GLY A 29 -10.14 -19.92 11.18
CA GLY A 29 -9.25 -19.59 12.29
C GLY A 29 -7.99 -18.81 11.92
N LEU A 30 -7.81 -18.47 10.65
CA LEU A 30 -6.73 -17.59 10.21
C LEU A 30 -7.17 -16.11 10.21
N PRO A 31 -6.22 -15.16 10.26
CA PRO A 31 -6.50 -13.76 10.08
C PRO A 31 -7.18 -13.47 8.72
N PRO A 32 -7.93 -12.35 8.60
CA PRO A 32 -8.61 -12.00 7.34
C PRO A 32 -7.69 -11.85 6.12
N LEU A 33 -6.44 -11.43 6.33
CA LEU A 33 -5.41 -11.37 5.29
C LEU A 33 -4.39 -12.47 5.54
N THR A 34 -4.36 -13.45 4.65
CA THR A 34 -3.42 -14.58 4.70
C THR A 34 -2.38 -14.53 3.59
N GLY A 35 -2.53 -13.63 2.63
CA GLY A 35 -1.68 -13.43 1.47
C GLY A 35 -2.37 -12.56 0.43
N GLY A 36 -1.71 -12.27 -0.66
CA GLY A 36 -2.29 -11.53 -1.77
C GLY A 36 -1.47 -10.35 -2.22
N MET A 37 -2.10 -9.48 -3.01
CA MET A 37 -1.45 -8.31 -3.59
C MET A 37 -1.64 -7.09 -2.69
N VAL A 38 -0.55 -6.54 -2.19
CA VAL A 38 -0.53 -5.35 -1.32
C VAL A 38 0.23 -4.22 -2.01
N GLY A 39 -0.37 -3.05 -2.12
CA GLY A 39 0.27 -1.93 -2.80
C GLY A 39 -0.68 -0.78 -3.04
N TYR A 40 -0.47 -0.05 -4.12
CA TYR A 40 -1.32 1.07 -4.48
C TYR A 40 -1.64 1.13 -5.97
N LEU A 41 -2.79 1.73 -6.24
CA LEU A 41 -3.18 2.28 -7.53
C LEU A 41 -3.08 3.80 -7.43
N GLY A 42 -2.33 4.42 -8.34
CA GLY A 42 -2.26 5.87 -8.46
C GLY A 42 -3.62 6.46 -8.82
N TYR A 43 -3.85 7.73 -8.48
CA TYR A 43 -5.11 8.42 -8.77
C TYR A 43 -5.46 8.38 -10.27
N ASP A 44 -4.46 8.51 -11.14
CA ASP A 44 -4.64 8.52 -12.59
C ASP A 44 -5.02 7.15 -13.20
N ALA A 45 -5.04 6.07 -12.42
CA ALA A 45 -5.64 4.80 -12.85
C ALA A 45 -7.13 4.95 -13.26
N VAL A 46 -7.83 5.97 -12.73
CA VAL A 46 -9.19 6.34 -13.15
C VAL A 46 -9.30 6.65 -14.65
N ARG A 47 -8.23 7.10 -15.30
CA ARG A 47 -8.18 7.38 -16.75
C ARG A 47 -8.33 6.15 -17.63
N ARG A 48 -8.17 4.96 -17.06
CA ARG A 48 -8.45 3.67 -17.72
C ARG A 48 -9.93 3.34 -17.77
N MET A 49 -10.71 3.98 -16.91
CA MET A 49 -12.17 3.78 -16.79
C MET A 49 -12.95 4.97 -17.33
N GLU A 50 -12.40 6.20 -17.19
CA GLU A 50 -13.08 7.45 -17.53
C GLU A 50 -12.23 8.30 -18.50
N ARG A 51 -12.91 9.01 -19.40
CA ARG A 51 -12.26 9.98 -20.30
C ARG A 51 -12.06 11.30 -19.57
N LEU A 52 -10.90 11.47 -18.96
CA LEU A 52 -10.53 12.71 -18.29
C LEU A 52 -9.45 13.45 -19.08
N PRO A 53 -9.49 14.81 -19.16
CA PRO A 53 -8.46 15.58 -19.82
C PRO A 53 -7.13 15.51 -19.04
N GLU A 54 -6.01 15.41 -19.75
CA GLU A 54 -4.67 15.44 -19.17
C GLU A 54 -4.23 16.91 -18.97
N LEU A 55 -4.63 17.50 -17.84
CA LEU A 55 -4.32 18.89 -17.52
C LEU A 55 -3.21 19.02 -16.46
N ALA A 56 -2.99 17.99 -15.65
CA ALA A 56 -1.98 18.01 -14.61
C ALA A 56 -0.61 17.60 -15.16
N THR A 57 0.44 18.26 -14.65
CA THR A 57 1.82 17.86 -14.94
C THR A 57 2.23 16.74 -13.98
N ASP A 58 2.69 15.61 -14.52
CA ASP A 58 3.33 14.57 -13.74
C ASP A 58 4.78 14.93 -13.45
N ASP A 59 5.02 15.57 -12.32
CA ASP A 59 6.35 16.00 -11.88
C ASP A 59 7.03 14.99 -10.95
N LEU A 60 6.29 14.06 -10.37
CA LEU A 60 6.81 13.01 -9.49
C LEU A 60 7.23 11.74 -10.24
N ARG A 61 6.63 11.47 -11.39
CA ARG A 61 6.88 10.28 -12.25
C ARG A 61 6.81 8.96 -11.47
N LEU A 62 5.85 8.88 -10.57
CA LEU A 62 5.61 7.65 -9.80
C LEU A 62 4.89 6.61 -10.67
N PRO A 63 5.16 5.33 -10.48
CA PRO A 63 4.41 4.28 -11.16
C PRO A 63 2.91 4.39 -10.87
N GLU A 64 2.09 4.16 -11.89
CA GLU A 64 0.62 4.17 -11.76
C GLU A 64 0.09 3.03 -10.88
N LEU A 65 0.80 1.91 -10.87
CA LEU A 65 0.46 0.72 -10.09
C LEU A 65 1.73 0.09 -9.54
N VAL A 66 1.76 -0.12 -8.24
CA VAL A 66 2.80 -0.91 -7.56
C VAL A 66 2.12 -1.90 -6.63
N MET A 67 2.38 -3.19 -6.86
CA MET A 67 1.85 -4.27 -6.03
C MET A 67 2.98 -5.21 -5.62
N LEU A 68 2.99 -5.56 -4.37
CA LEU A 68 3.82 -6.60 -3.78
C LEU A 68 2.95 -7.85 -3.60
N LEU A 69 3.47 -8.99 -3.98
CA LEU A 69 2.85 -10.26 -3.61
C LEU A 69 3.31 -10.63 -2.20
N ALA A 70 2.41 -10.52 -1.25
CA ALA A 70 2.64 -10.88 0.13
C ALA A 70 2.52 -12.41 0.29
N THR A 71 3.64 -13.09 0.25
CA THR A 71 3.72 -14.56 0.43
C THR A 71 3.87 -14.93 1.90
N ASP A 72 4.52 -14.06 2.69
CA ASP A 72 4.85 -14.28 4.08
C ASP A 72 4.26 -13.14 4.93
N LEU A 73 3.56 -13.49 5.99
CA LEU A 73 2.92 -12.53 6.89
C LEU A 73 3.12 -12.90 8.35
N ALA A 74 3.26 -11.87 9.17
CA ALA A 74 3.11 -11.98 10.62
C ALA A 74 1.91 -11.12 11.03
N ALA A 75 0.82 -11.75 11.42
CA ALA A 75 -0.36 -11.07 11.91
C ALA A 75 -0.31 -10.99 13.43
N VAL A 76 -0.34 -9.76 13.95
CA VAL A 76 -0.34 -9.50 15.41
C VAL A 76 -1.74 -9.09 15.82
N ASP A 77 -2.35 -9.91 16.68
CA ASP A 77 -3.63 -9.61 17.30
C ASP A 77 -3.38 -9.00 18.69
N HIS A 78 -3.65 -7.72 18.81
CA HIS A 78 -3.47 -6.98 20.07
C HIS A 78 -4.59 -7.26 21.09
N HIS A 79 -5.73 -7.80 20.65
CA HIS A 79 -6.84 -8.15 21.54
C HIS A 79 -6.55 -9.47 22.26
N GLU A 80 -6.09 -10.46 21.49
CA GLU A 80 -5.77 -11.79 22.03
C GLU A 80 -4.31 -11.91 22.49
N GLY A 81 -3.46 -10.97 22.11
CA GLY A 81 -2.03 -10.99 22.40
C GLY A 81 -1.29 -12.11 21.64
N THR A 82 -1.77 -12.47 20.47
CA THR A 82 -1.21 -13.56 19.64
C THR A 82 -0.48 -13.04 18.44
N VAL A 83 0.46 -13.84 17.92
CA VAL A 83 1.13 -13.62 16.64
C VAL A 83 0.95 -14.87 15.79
N THR A 84 0.33 -14.71 14.65
CA THR A 84 0.16 -15.79 13.66
C THR A 84 1.16 -15.57 12.51
N LEU A 85 2.01 -16.57 12.25
CA LEU A 85 2.92 -16.59 11.12
C LEU A 85 2.32 -17.39 9.98
N ILE A 86 2.36 -16.83 8.79
CA ILE A 86 1.79 -17.43 7.59
C ILE A 86 2.86 -17.39 6.50
N ALA A 87 3.10 -18.55 5.86
CA ALA A 87 3.87 -18.63 4.63
C ALA A 87 3.06 -19.41 3.60
N ASN A 88 2.82 -18.78 2.45
CA ASN A 88 2.06 -19.41 1.37
C ASN A 88 3.00 -20.23 0.49
N ALA A 89 2.71 -21.53 0.33
CA ALA A 89 3.37 -22.38 -0.64
C ALA A 89 2.78 -22.07 -2.02
N ILE A 90 3.61 -21.55 -2.93
CA ILE A 90 3.18 -21.20 -4.29
C ILE A 90 3.90 -22.09 -5.28
N ASN A 91 3.13 -22.91 -5.96
CA ASN A 91 3.63 -23.70 -7.08
C ASN A 91 3.62 -22.87 -8.36
N TRP A 92 4.76 -22.22 -8.65
CA TRP A 92 4.90 -21.23 -9.73
C TRP A 92 4.75 -21.77 -11.15
N ASP A 93 4.93 -23.07 -11.35
CA ASP A 93 4.87 -23.72 -12.65
C ASP A 93 3.64 -24.63 -12.81
N ALA A 94 2.79 -24.68 -11.78
CA ALA A 94 1.58 -25.52 -11.71
C ALA A 94 1.87 -27.02 -12.02
N SER A 95 3.09 -27.48 -11.79
CA SER A 95 3.45 -28.87 -11.98
C SER A 95 3.31 -29.68 -10.67
N ASP A 96 2.88 -30.91 -10.77
CA ASP A 96 2.80 -31.80 -9.60
C ASP A 96 4.20 -32.18 -9.05
N GLU A 97 5.22 -32.07 -9.89
CA GLU A 97 6.60 -32.48 -9.56
C GLU A 97 7.27 -31.56 -8.51
N ARG A 98 6.79 -30.31 -8.35
CA ARG A 98 7.39 -29.31 -7.44
C ARG A 98 6.51 -28.91 -6.26
N VAL A 99 5.43 -29.61 -6.00
CA VAL A 99 4.53 -29.31 -4.88
C VAL A 99 5.27 -29.48 -3.54
N ASP A 100 6.03 -30.54 -3.37
CA ASP A 100 6.80 -30.79 -2.15
C ASP A 100 7.89 -29.74 -1.95
N ASP A 101 8.61 -29.37 -3.01
CA ASP A 101 9.61 -28.27 -2.95
C ASP A 101 8.99 -26.95 -2.51
N ALA A 102 7.80 -26.61 -3.02
CA ALA A 102 7.08 -25.38 -2.64
C ALA A 102 6.63 -25.40 -1.18
N TYR A 103 6.20 -26.55 -0.70
CA TYR A 103 5.85 -26.74 0.70
C TYR A 103 7.06 -26.63 1.63
N ASP A 104 8.14 -27.30 1.32
CA ASP A 104 9.39 -27.29 2.10
C ASP A 104 9.98 -25.87 2.16
N ASP A 105 9.93 -25.12 1.05
CA ASP A 105 10.33 -23.71 1.04
C ASP A 105 9.42 -22.85 1.97
N ALA A 106 8.11 -23.06 1.98
CA ALA A 106 7.19 -22.36 2.87
C ALA A 106 7.50 -22.67 4.34
N VAL A 107 7.76 -23.92 4.69
CA VAL A 107 8.18 -24.32 6.04
C VAL A 107 9.49 -23.64 6.44
N ALA A 108 10.49 -23.66 5.56
CA ALA A 108 11.76 -22.97 5.82
C ALA A 108 11.61 -21.44 5.99
N ARG A 109 10.64 -20.82 5.33
CA ARG A 109 10.31 -19.38 5.53
C ARG A 109 9.66 -19.14 6.89
N LEU A 110 8.76 -20.00 7.34
CA LEU A 110 8.18 -19.94 8.69
C LEU A 110 9.24 -20.05 9.78
N ASP A 111 10.19 -20.95 9.64
CA ASP A 111 11.31 -21.13 10.59
C ASP A 111 12.20 -19.88 10.65
N ARG A 112 12.49 -19.27 9.49
CA ARG A 112 13.22 -18.00 9.44
C ARG A 112 12.46 -16.86 10.13
N MET A 113 11.17 -16.72 9.84
CA MET A 113 10.32 -15.71 10.48
C MET A 113 10.28 -15.89 12.00
N THR A 114 10.13 -17.12 12.48
CA THR A 114 10.17 -17.44 13.90
C THR A 114 11.48 -17.04 14.54
N THR A 115 12.60 -17.37 13.89
CA THR A 115 13.94 -17.01 14.36
C THR A 115 14.13 -15.50 14.41
N GLN A 116 13.69 -14.77 13.39
CA GLN A 116 13.81 -13.32 13.32
C GLN A 116 12.96 -12.61 14.38
N LEU A 117 11.74 -13.07 14.61
CA LEU A 117 10.82 -12.46 15.59
C LEU A 117 11.23 -12.74 17.04
N THR A 118 11.92 -13.84 17.29
CA THR A 118 12.44 -14.18 18.63
C THR A 118 13.81 -13.56 18.91
N ALA A 119 14.49 -13.04 17.90
CA ALA A 119 15.77 -12.37 18.07
C ALA A 119 15.59 -11.03 18.83
N PRO A 120 16.56 -10.66 19.68
CA PRO A 120 16.53 -9.36 20.33
C PRO A 120 16.50 -8.23 19.31
N ALA A 121 15.45 -7.39 19.35
CA ALA A 121 15.41 -6.20 18.52
C ALA A 121 16.30 -5.12 19.13
N PRO A 122 17.10 -4.39 18.32
CA PRO A 122 17.84 -3.24 18.83
C PRO A 122 16.86 -2.19 19.36
N ALA A 123 17.10 -1.72 20.57
CA ALA A 123 16.32 -0.64 21.14
C ALA A 123 16.66 0.65 20.37
N THR A 124 15.79 1.05 19.46
CA THR A 124 15.88 2.33 18.76
C THR A 124 14.93 3.31 19.44
N VAL A 125 15.47 4.41 19.93
CA VAL A 125 14.70 5.52 20.49
C VAL A 125 14.79 6.67 19.48
N ALA A 126 13.65 7.08 18.93
CA ALA A 126 13.58 8.29 18.12
C ALA A 126 13.85 9.50 19.03
N ALA A 127 14.91 10.26 18.73
CA ALA A 127 15.16 11.52 19.41
C ALA A 127 14.25 12.60 18.79
N TYR A 128 13.28 13.07 19.55
CA TYR A 128 12.45 14.20 19.13
C TYR A 128 13.27 15.49 19.20
N GLN A 129 13.55 16.07 18.05
CA GLN A 129 14.10 17.41 17.93
C GLN A 129 13.03 18.31 17.31
N PRO A 130 12.52 19.31 18.04
CA PRO A 130 11.56 20.25 17.47
C PRO A 130 12.27 21.10 16.42
N VAL A 131 11.92 20.87 15.16
CA VAL A 131 12.35 21.68 14.01
C VAL A 131 11.12 22.42 13.49
N GLU A 132 11.24 23.72 13.28
CA GLU A 132 10.18 24.45 12.56
C GLU A 132 10.16 24.01 11.10
N PRO A 133 9.07 23.35 10.65
CA PRO A 133 9.03 22.84 9.29
C PRO A 133 8.92 23.99 8.29
N ARG A 134 9.80 23.97 7.27
CA ARG A 134 9.71 24.87 6.13
C ARG A 134 8.97 24.19 5.01
N PHE A 135 7.76 24.68 4.72
CA PHE A 135 6.93 24.13 3.66
C PHE A 135 6.99 24.96 2.39
N THR A 136 7.17 24.31 1.26
CA THR A 136 6.94 24.88 -0.07
C THR A 136 5.54 24.51 -0.52
N ARG A 137 4.75 25.51 -0.89
CA ARG A 137 3.40 25.31 -1.45
C ARG A 137 3.49 25.23 -2.96
N ARG A 138 2.87 24.22 -3.55
CA ARG A 138 2.82 24.06 -5.01
C ARG A 138 1.78 24.94 -5.68
N ARG A 139 0.79 25.43 -4.93
CA ARG A 139 -0.24 26.34 -5.44
C ARG A 139 -0.33 27.57 -4.52
N ALA A 140 -0.44 28.75 -5.11
CA ALA A 140 -0.64 29.97 -4.35
C ALA A 140 -1.98 29.93 -3.59
N PRO A 141 -2.09 30.59 -2.42
CA PRO A 141 -3.35 30.62 -1.66
C PRO A 141 -4.53 31.14 -2.48
N ALA A 142 -4.33 32.19 -3.29
CA ALA A 142 -5.39 32.77 -4.12
C ALA A 142 -5.91 31.77 -5.18
N GLU A 143 -5.04 30.96 -5.78
CA GLU A 143 -5.42 29.92 -6.75
C GLU A 143 -6.22 28.81 -6.07
N HIS A 144 -5.83 28.42 -4.86
CA HIS A 144 -6.58 27.43 -4.08
C HIS A 144 -7.97 27.96 -3.73
N HIS A 145 -8.08 29.21 -3.26
CA HIS A 145 -9.37 29.83 -2.96
C HIS A 145 -10.27 29.93 -4.20
N ALA A 146 -9.72 30.32 -5.35
CA ALA A 146 -10.46 30.36 -6.61
C ALA A 146 -11.00 28.97 -7.01
N ALA A 147 -10.20 27.91 -6.82
CA ALA A 147 -10.63 26.55 -7.09
C ALA A 147 -11.76 26.10 -6.15
N VAL A 148 -11.71 26.50 -4.87
CA VAL A 148 -12.81 26.25 -3.91
C VAL A 148 -14.09 26.96 -4.33
N GLU A 149 -14.04 28.23 -4.74
CA GLU A 149 -15.22 28.94 -5.21
C GLU A 149 -15.79 28.33 -6.49
N ALA A 150 -14.93 27.94 -7.44
CA ALA A 150 -15.38 27.23 -8.65
C ALA A 150 -16.07 25.88 -8.29
N ALA A 151 -15.54 25.13 -7.33
CA ALA A 151 -16.16 23.90 -6.86
C ALA A 151 -17.54 24.14 -6.23
N LYS A 152 -17.70 25.22 -5.44
CA LYS A 152 -18.99 25.62 -4.87
C LYS A 152 -20.03 25.93 -5.95
N GLU A 153 -19.64 26.57 -7.05
CA GLU A 153 -20.55 26.82 -8.18
C GLU A 153 -21.01 25.51 -8.84
N GLN A 154 -20.12 24.52 -9.00
CA GLN A 154 -20.52 23.22 -9.53
C GLN A 154 -21.49 22.48 -8.59
N ILE A 155 -21.31 22.59 -7.29
CA ILE A 155 -22.27 22.05 -6.30
C ILE A 155 -23.63 22.75 -6.42
N ARG A 156 -23.67 24.10 -6.55
CA ARG A 156 -24.92 24.86 -6.72
C ARG A 156 -25.63 24.52 -8.04
N ALA A 157 -24.85 24.23 -9.08
CA ALA A 157 -25.37 23.78 -10.38
C ALA A 157 -25.93 22.36 -10.37
N GLY A 158 -25.68 21.58 -9.31
CA GLY A 158 -26.12 20.19 -9.19
C GLY A 158 -25.21 19.18 -9.85
N GLU A 159 -24.00 19.59 -10.30
CA GLU A 159 -23.03 18.71 -10.97
C GLU A 159 -22.29 17.79 -9.98
N ALA A 160 -22.19 18.17 -8.70
CA ALA A 160 -21.55 17.39 -7.66
C ALA A 160 -22.17 17.67 -6.29
N PHE A 161 -22.15 16.70 -5.38
CA PHE A 161 -22.56 16.88 -3.99
C PHE A 161 -21.42 17.38 -3.11
N GLN A 162 -20.21 16.91 -3.40
CA GLN A 162 -19.01 17.22 -2.65
C GLN A 162 -17.80 17.27 -3.59
N VAL A 163 -16.93 18.25 -3.36
CA VAL A 163 -15.64 18.36 -4.05
C VAL A 163 -14.53 18.58 -3.01
N VAL A 164 -13.48 17.77 -3.07
CA VAL A 164 -12.30 17.96 -2.25
C VAL A 164 -11.20 18.61 -3.10
N VAL A 165 -10.89 19.87 -2.81
CA VAL A 165 -9.84 20.61 -3.51
C VAL A 165 -8.49 20.31 -2.86
N SER A 166 -7.58 19.71 -3.62
CA SER A 166 -6.27 19.28 -3.15
C SER A 166 -5.25 20.41 -3.12
N GLN A 167 -4.37 20.37 -2.13
CA GLN A 167 -3.20 21.23 -1.98
C GLN A 167 -2.00 20.38 -1.59
N ARG A 168 -0.86 20.56 -2.29
CA ARG A 168 0.40 19.89 -1.98
C ARG A 168 1.36 20.84 -1.28
N PHE A 169 1.89 20.37 -0.16
CA PHE A 169 2.98 20.98 0.57
C PHE A 169 4.18 20.04 0.53
N GLU A 170 5.35 20.57 0.37
CA GLU A 170 6.60 19.83 0.38
C GLU A 170 7.51 20.36 1.46
N ALA A 171 8.15 19.47 2.17
CA ALA A 171 9.17 19.78 3.17
C ALA A 171 10.29 18.75 3.09
N GLU A 172 11.50 19.18 3.36
CA GLU A 172 12.61 18.26 3.58
C GLU A 172 12.41 17.53 4.92
N CYS A 173 12.62 16.24 4.92
CA CYS A 173 12.52 15.40 6.11
C CYS A 173 13.76 14.51 6.19
N GLU A 174 14.60 14.76 7.19
CA GLU A 174 15.81 13.97 7.44
C GLU A 174 15.54 12.76 8.35
N ALA A 175 14.35 12.68 8.93
CA ALA A 175 13.98 11.59 9.82
C ALA A 175 13.75 10.28 9.05
N ASP A 176 14.08 9.17 9.68
CA ASP A 176 13.75 7.85 9.15
C ASP A 176 12.23 7.69 8.98
N PRO A 177 11.74 7.19 7.84
CA PRO A 177 10.30 7.01 7.60
C PRO A 177 9.59 6.18 8.68
N LEU A 178 10.26 5.18 9.25
CA LEU A 178 9.73 4.37 10.34
C LEU A 178 9.51 5.22 11.61
N ASP A 179 10.40 6.16 11.91
CA ASP A 179 10.24 7.04 13.07
C ASP A 179 9.12 8.06 12.85
N VAL A 180 8.97 8.58 11.63
CA VAL A 180 7.79 9.39 11.25
C VAL A 180 6.50 8.59 11.44
N TYR A 181 6.46 7.35 10.97
CA TYR A 181 5.32 6.47 11.16
C TYR A 181 5.01 6.22 12.64
N ARG A 182 6.03 5.96 13.47
CA ARG A 182 5.88 5.74 14.93
C ARG A 182 5.25 6.94 15.63
N VAL A 183 5.66 8.14 15.27
CA VAL A 183 5.07 9.37 15.81
C VAL A 183 3.65 9.55 15.31
N LEU A 184 3.43 9.39 14.01
CA LEU A 184 2.10 9.56 13.40
C LEU A 184 1.07 8.61 14.00
N ARG A 185 1.40 7.33 14.17
CA ARG A 185 0.47 6.35 14.76
C ARG A 185 0.10 6.65 16.21
N ALA A 186 0.97 7.35 16.93
CA ALA A 186 0.71 7.73 18.31
C ALA A 186 -0.09 9.03 18.44
N THR A 187 0.10 9.98 17.52
CA THR A 187 -0.49 11.33 17.58
C THR A 187 -1.78 11.47 16.78
N ASN A 188 -1.88 10.78 15.64
CA ASN A 188 -3.04 10.85 14.75
C ASN A 188 -3.27 9.52 14.04
N PRO A 189 -3.71 8.47 14.77
CA PRO A 189 -3.94 7.16 14.18
C PRO A 189 -5.11 7.17 13.20
N SER A 190 -4.92 6.50 12.07
CA SER A 190 -5.98 6.14 11.13
C SER A 190 -6.34 4.66 11.29
N PRO A 191 -7.56 4.23 10.90
CA PRO A 191 -7.94 2.82 10.89
C PRO A 191 -7.02 1.94 10.05
N TYR A 192 -6.46 2.51 8.98
CA TYR A 192 -5.48 1.87 8.11
C TYR A 192 -4.24 2.77 8.01
N MET A 193 -3.10 2.21 8.32
CA MET A 193 -1.80 2.87 8.23
C MET A 193 -0.78 1.90 7.63
N TYR A 194 0.01 2.36 6.68
CA TYR A 194 1.08 1.58 6.06
C TYR A 194 2.38 2.36 6.00
N LEU A 195 3.45 1.62 5.89
CA LEU A 195 4.80 2.11 5.74
C LEU A 195 5.47 1.35 4.59
#